data_a595566ddd4dfb1d7bf15ac1e52e26dd
#
_entry.id   a595566ddd4dfb1d7bf15ac1e52e26dd
#
_cell.length_a   1.000
_cell.length_b   1.000
_cell.length_c   1.000
_cell.angle_alpha   90.00
_cell.angle_beta   90.00
_cell.angle_gamma   90.00
#
_symmetry.space_group_name_H-M   'P 1'
#
loop_
_entity.id
_entity.type
_entity.pdbx_description
1 polymer ?
#
loop_
_entity_poly.entity_id
_entity_poly.type
_entity_poly.pdbx_seq_one_letter_code
_entity_poly.pdbx_strand_id
1 'polypeptide(L)'
;MKVEGALETALVQAAGHDAGPALAQVLKRLLVWWMRIPADLQRGDRVDLLYEERPGEEPVVYAVRVVSGKLQRTLEAFRFRGASSEFARYYLPDGEELELRLVPSPLDAYEQVTSLIRDGRGHKGVDFKTPVGSPVKATFDGHLTRKNWFFRGNGNSLEVTESASPHRKALFLHLSELPRSITPGASVSQGEVIAHSGNTGHSFAPHLHYQLESADGRVLDPFQEHPTRRASLPASERAAFDSMVASARQQFQQPGLEAASTGTAPH
;
A
#
# COMPACT_ATOMS: atom_id res chain seq x y z
N MET A 1 2.16 22.56 -5.58
CA MET A 1 3.57 22.94 -5.26
C MET A 1 4.51 22.56 -6.38
N LYS A 2 5.69 23.22 -6.49
CA LYS A 2 6.77 22.85 -7.40
C LYS A 2 7.88 22.12 -6.63
N VAL A 3 8.41 21.05 -7.18
CA VAL A 3 9.50 20.28 -6.55
C VAL A 3 10.83 20.99 -6.85
N GLU A 4 11.46 21.57 -5.82
CA GLU A 4 12.75 22.26 -5.97
C GLU A 4 13.94 21.45 -5.41
N GLY A 5 13.66 20.33 -4.75
CA GLY A 5 14.65 19.45 -4.12
C GLY A 5 14.03 18.12 -3.70
N ALA A 6 14.33 17.66 -2.49
CA ALA A 6 13.70 16.46 -1.95
C ALA A 6 12.18 16.66 -1.78
N LEU A 7 11.40 15.62 -2.07
CA LEU A 7 9.94 15.64 -1.95
C LEU A 7 9.48 16.12 -0.56
N GLU A 8 10.10 15.60 0.49
CA GLU A 8 9.77 15.95 1.87
C GLU A 8 10.03 17.43 2.17
N THR A 9 11.18 17.97 1.71
CA THR A 9 11.49 19.40 1.86
C THR A 9 10.46 20.27 1.14
N ALA A 10 10.06 19.89 -0.07
CA ALA A 10 9.04 20.63 -0.82
C ALA A 10 7.67 20.60 -0.12
N LEU A 11 7.30 19.47 0.49
CA LEU A 11 6.05 19.34 1.24
C LEU A 11 6.09 20.10 2.57
N VAL A 12 7.22 20.09 3.28
CA VAL A 12 7.40 20.91 4.49
C VAL A 12 7.26 22.39 4.16
N GLN A 13 7.82 22.86 3.04
CA GLN A 13 7.67 24.25 2.60
C GLN A 13 6.22 24.59 2.22
N ALA A 14 5.48 23.66 1.65
CA ALA A 14 4.11 23.88 1.17
C ALA A 14 3.03 23.69 2.24
N ALA A 15 3.21 22.74 3.18
CA ALA A 15 2.22 22.32 4.16
C ALA A 15 2.68 22.46 5.62
N GLY A 16 3.87 23.04 5.85
CA GLY A 16 4.42 23.21 7.19
C GLY A 16 5.12 21.98 7.76
N HIS A 17 5.75 22.17 8.93
CA HIS A 17 6.55 21.13 9.59
C HIS A 17 5.70 20.01 10.20
N ASP A 18 4.45 20.27 10.52
CA ASP A 18 3.56 19.30 11.13
C ASP A 18 3.00 18.31 10.09
N ALA A 19 2.43 18.81 8.99
CA ALA A 19 1.80 17.98 7.96
C ALA A 19 2.79 17.47 6.88
N GLY A 20 3.81 18.26 6.55
CA GLY A 20 4.72 17.99 5.42
C GLY A 20 5.38 16.61 5.45
N PRO A 21 6.01 16.18 6.56
CA PRO A 21 6.64 14.86 6.64
C PRO A 21 5.64 13.71 6.48
N ALA A 22 4.46 13.81 7.10
CA ALA A 22 3.41 12.78 7.00
C ALA A 22 2.86 12.70 5.57
N LEU A 23 2.58 13.84 4.94
CA LEU A 23 2.19 13.90 3.52
C LEU A 23 3.24 13.30 2.59
N ALA A 24 4.54 13.51 2.89
CA ALA A 24 5.61 12.90 2.10
C ALA A 24 5.58 11.38 2.16
N GLN A 25 5.26 10.79 3.33
CA GLN A 25 5.13 9.34 3.45
C GLN A 25 3.92 8.82 2.66
N VAL A 26 2.75 9.47 2.79
CA VAL A 26 1.56 9.09 2.01
C VAL A 26 1.85 9.19 0.52
N LEU A 27 2.44 10.30 0.08
CA LEU A 27 2.71 10.54 -1.33
C LEU A 27 3.72 9.55 -1.91
N LYS A 28 4.78 9.19 -1.19
CA LYS A 28 5.74 8.17 -1.62
C LYS A 28 5.05 6.84 -1.92
N ARG A 29 4.07 6.42 -1.08
CA ARG A 29 3.29 5.18 -1.29
C ARG A 29 2.43 5.21 -2.54
N LEU A 30 1.97 6.39 -2.97
CA LEU A 30 1.22 6.57 -4.21
C LEU A 30 2.13 6.63 -5.42
N LEU A 31 3.19 7.41 -5.33
CA LEU A 31 4.10 7.65 -6.47
C LEU A 31 4.88 6.41 -6.89
N VAL A 32 5.18 5.49 -5.97
CA VAL A 32 5.95 4.27 -6.27
C VAL A 32 5.30 3.39 -7.34
N TRP A 33 3.98 3.52 -7.54
CA TRP A 33 3.25 2.82 -8.61
C TRP A 33 3.45 3.42 -10.00
N TRP A 34 4.01 4.61 -10.09
CA TRP A 34 4.27 5.31 -11.33
C TRP A 34 5.75 5.53 -11.61
N MET A 35 6.56 5.72 -10.56
CA MET A 35 7.93 6.17 -10.69
C MET A 35 8.81 5.73 -9.51
N ARG A 36 10.11 5.68 -9.74
CA ARG A 36 11.10 5.43 -8.69
C ARG A 36 11.44 6.73 -7.97
N ILE A 37 11.21 6.80 -6.67
CA ILE A 37 11.56 7.95 -5.85
C ILE A 37 12.91 7.69 -5.17
N PRO A 38 13.88 8.62 -5.22
CA PRO A 38 13.81 9.96 -5.81
C PRO A 38 14.20 10.02 -7.31
N ALA A 39 14.62 8.92 -7.92
CA ALA A 39 15.32 8.93 -9.22
C ALA A 39 14.51 9.48 -10.40
N ASP A 40 13.18 9.37 -10.36
CA ASP A 40 12.30 9.79 -11.43
C ASP A 40 11.53 11.09 -11.13
N LEU A 41 11.54 11.55 -9.87
CA LEU A 41 10.99 12.84 -9.47
C LEU A 41 12.09 13.91 -9.63
N GLN A 42 11.86 14.89 -10.49
CA GLN A 42 12.87 15.89 -10.85
C GLN A 42 12.54 17.28 -10.32
N ARG A 43 13.59 18.08 -10.20
CA ARG A 43 13.42 19.53 -9.96
C ARG A 43 12.61 20.13 -11.09
N GLY A 44 11.57 20.88 -10.72
CA GLY A 44 10.65 21.49 -11.67
C GLY A 44 9.34 20.73 -11.87
N ASP A 45 9.27 19.45 -11.45
CA ASP A 45 8.02 18.69 -11.43
C ASP A 45 6.99 19.41 -10.55
N ARG A 46 5.73 19.34 -10.94
CA ARG A 46 4.63 19.92 -10.18
C ARG A 46 3.81 18.83 -9.51
N VAL A 47 3.50 19.05 -8.24
CA VAL A 47 2.61 18.16 -7.45
C VAL A 47 1.48 18.99 -6.89
N ASP A 48 0.24 18.60 -7.17
CA ASP A 48 -0.97 19.16 -6.58
C ASP A 48 -1.63 18.07 -5.74
N LEU A 49 -2.06 18.42 -4.52
CA LEU A 49 -2.70 17.52 -3.56
C LEU A 49 -4.00 18.13 -3.07
N LEU A 50 -5.03 17.29 -2.95
CA LEU A 50 -6.19 17.56 -2.12
C LEU A 50 -6.11 16.62 -0.93
N TYR A 51 -6.03 17.16 0.27
CA TYR A 51 -5.85 16.37 1.49
C TYR A 51 -6.58 16.99 2.67
N GLU A 52 -6.77 16.19 3.69
CA GLU A 52 -7.33 16.55 4.99
C GLU A 52 -6.33 16.18 6.08
N GLU A 53 -6.03 17.12 6.96
CA GLU A 53 -5.27 16.87 8.17
C GLU A 53 -6.21 16.35 9.26
N ARG A 54 -5.77 15.31 9.98
CA ARG A 54 -6.48 14.73 11.10
C ARG A 54 -5.57 14.73 12.33
N PRO A 55 -5.95 15.43 13.40
CA PRO A 55 -5.13 15.49 14.61
C PRO A 55 -4.79 14.10 15.15
N GLY A 56 -3.49 13.79 15.26
CA GLY A 56 -3.02 12.51 15.78
C GLY A 56 -3.13 11.33 14.81
N GLU A 57 -3.59 11.55 13.58
CA GLU A 57 -3.69 10.54 12.54
C GLU A 57 -2.84 10.91 11.31
N GLU A 58 -2.67 9.95 10.42
CA GLU A 58 -2.07 10.20 9.13
C GLU A 58 -3.01 11.04 8.24
N PRO A 59 -2.50 12.06 7.52
CA PRO A 59 -3.34 12.87 6.64
C PRO A 59 -3.96 12.02 5.53
N VAL A 60 -5.21 12.32 5.18
CA VAL A 60 -5.91 11.65 4.09
C VAL A 60 -5.73 12.43 2.81
N VAL A 61 -5.04 11.86 1.83
CA VAL A 61 -4.92 12.43 0.48
C VAL A 61 -6.12 11.95 -0.34
N TYR A 62 -6.97 12.86 -0.79
CA TYR A 62 -8.15 12.57 -1.63
C TYR A 62 -7.81 12.53 -3.11
N ALA A 63 -6.89 13.37 -3.55
CA ALA A 63 -6.44 13.39 -4.93
C ALA A 63 -4.98 13.85 -5.02
N VAL A 64 -4.28 13.28 -5.97
CA VAL A 64 -2.92 13.66 -6.34
C VAL A 64 -2.83 13.87 -7.84
N ARG A 65 -2.14 14.94 -8.26
CA ARG A 65 -1.74 15.17 -9.64
C ARG A 65 -0.26 15.50 -9.69
N VAL A 66 0.47 14.81 -10.55
CA VAL A 66 1.90 15.03 -10.78
C VAL A 66 2.15 15.32 -12.26
N VAL A 67 2.71 16.49 -12.54
CA VAL A 67 3.22 16.81 -13.88
C VAL A 67 4.70 16.48 -13.88
N SER A 68 5.08 15.39 -14.53
CA SER A 68 6.44 14.87 -14.54
C SER A 68 7.17 15.25 -15.81
N GLY A 69 8.28 15.99 -15.65
CA GLY A 69 9.19 16.34 -16.74
C GLY A 69 9.91 15.12 -17.30
N LYS A 70 10.31 14.17 -16.45
CA LYS A 70 11.01 12.96 -16.88
C LYS A 70 10.10 12.00 -17.64
N LEU A 71 8.87 11.77 -17.15
CA LEU A 71 7.91 10.87 -17.78
C LEU A 71 7.13 11.53 -18.93
N GLN A 72 7.28 12.84 -19.10
CA GLN A 72 6.59 13.64 -20.13
C GLN A 72 5.07 13.47 -20.11
N ARG A 73 4.49 13.36 -18.91
CA ARG A 73 3.03 13.17 -18.76
C ARG A 73 2.52 13.66 -17.41
N THR A 74 1.22 13.89 -17.35
CA THR A 74 0.48 14.13 -16.12
C THR A 74 -0.06 12.82 -15.58
N LEU A 75 0.19 12.57 -14.30
CA LEU A 75 -0.26 11.40 -13.54
C LEU A 75 -1.29 11.87 -12.53
N GLU A 76 -2.42 11.19 -12.43
CA GLU A 76 -3.48 11.52 -11.48
C GLU A 76 -3.98 10.25 -10.80
N ALA A 77 -4.28 10.35 -9.51
CA ALA A 77 -5.01 9.33 -8.78
C ALA A 77 -5.96 9.97 -7.79
N PHE A 78 -7.09 9.32 -7.57
CA PHE A 78 -8.20 9.81 -6.79
C PHE A 78 -8.65 8.73 -5.79
N ARG A 79 -8.79 9.12 -4.52
CA ARG A 79 -9.26 8.23 -3.48
C ARG A 79 -10.77 8.13 -3.53
N PHE A 80 -11.27 6.93 -3.75
CA PHE A 80 -12.70 6.68 -3.84
C PHE A 80 -13.06 5.41 -3.05
N ARG A 81 -14.24 5.41 -2.42
CA ARG A 81 -14.80 4.24 -1.77
C ARG A 81 -16.09 3.87 -2.47
N GLY A 82 -16.07 2.78 -3.20
CA GLY A 82 -17.27 2.21 -3.79
C GLY A 82 -18.24 1.67 -2.74
N ALA A 83 -19.52 1.61 -3.07
CA ALA A 83 -20.56 1.15 -2.15
C ALA A 83 -20.36 -0.31 -1.68
N SER A 84 -19.76 -1.14 -2.54
CA SER A 84 -19.43 -2.55 -2.25
C SER A 84 -18.03 -2.76 -1.68
N SER A 85 -17.24 -1.68 -1.53
CA SER A 85 -15.84 -1.78 -1.11
C SER A 85 -15.69 -1.60 0.40
N GLU A 86 -14.95 -2.52 1.03
CA GLU A 86 -14.61 -2.42 2.46
C GLU A 86 -13.72 -1.19 2.73
N PHE A 87 -12.78 -0.90 1.82
CA PHE A 87 -11.81 0.19 1.95
C PHE A 87 -11.93 1.19 0.81
N ALA A 88 -11.62 2.46 1.09
CA ALA A 88 -11.35 3.44 0.05
C ALA A 88 -9.99 3.13 -0.60
N ARG A 89 -9.93 3.23 -1.93
CA ARG A 89 -8.73 2.93 -2.72
C ARG A 89 -8.42 4.09 -3.67
N TYR A 90 -7.21 4.07 -4.22
CA TYR A 90 -6.84 5.05 -5.24
C TYR A 90 -7.08 4.49 -6.63
N TYR A 91 -7.75 5.27 -7.46
CA TYR A 91 -8.07 4.93 -8.84
C TYR A 91 -7.47 5.97 -9.79
N LEU A 92 -7.04 5.49 -10.94
CA LEU A 92 -6.67 6.30 -12.09
C LEU A 92 -7.93 6.92 -12.73
N PRO A 93 -7.80 7.96 -13.59
CA PRO A 93 -8.96 8.59 -14.22
C PRO A 93 -9.86 7.64 -15.03
N ASP A 94 -9.30 6.55 -15.54
CA ASP A 94 -10.04 5.52 -16.28
C ASP A 94 -10.82 4.56 -15.38
N GLY A 95 -10.66 4.65 -14.04
CA GLY A 95 -11.31 3.80 -13.06
C GLY A 95 -10.57 2.52 -12.74
N GLU A 96 -9.36 2.32 -13.24
CA GLU A 96 -8.48 1.26 -12.78
C GLU A 96 -7.84 1.63 -11.43
N GLU A 97 -7.62 0.65 -10.55
CA GLU A 97 -6.87 0.90 -9.31
C GLU A 97 -5.43 1.34 -9.63
N LEU A 98 -4.91 2.28 -8.85
CA LEU A 98 -3.51 2.69 -8.92
C LEU A 98 -2.58 1.53 -8.59
N GLU A 99 -2.90 0.76 -7.53
CA GLU A 99 -2.11 -0.36 -7.07
C GLU A 99 -2.34 -1.62 -7.92
N LEU A 100 -1.27 -2.36 -8.18
CA LEU A 100 -1.38 -3.72 -8.68
C LEU A 100 -1.79 -4.65 -7.54
N ARG A 101 -2.53 -5.72 -7.89
CA ARG A 101 -2.87 -6.81 -6.97
C ARG A 101 -2.15 -8.07 -7.39
N LEU A 102 -1.60 -8.78 -6.40
CA LEU A 102 -1.01 -10.10 -6.61
C LEU A 102 -2.11 -11.13 -6.96
N VAL A 103 -1.76 -12.09 -7.79
CA VAL A 103 -2.61 -13.23 -8.14
C VAL A 103 -1.77 -14.50 -8.06
N PRO A 104 -1.98 -15.37 -7.05
CA PRO A 104 -2.87 -15.24 -5.90
C PRO A 104 -2.39 -14.18 -4.89
N SER A 105 -3.34 -13.52 -4.22
CA SER A 105 -3.05 -12.58 -3.14
C SER A 105 -3.04 -13.29 -1.79
N PRO A 106 -2.14 -12.89 -0.84
CA PRO A 106 -2.18 -13.40 0.52
C PRO A 106 -3.38 -12.86 1.34
N LEU A 107 -4.09 -11.85 0.83
CA LEU A 107 -5.28 -11.24 1.43
C LEU A 107 -6.34 -11.00 0.36
N ASP A 108 -7.60 -11.26 0.66
CA ASP A 108 -8.71 -10.92 -0.24
C ASP A 108 -8.97 -9.42 -0.29
N ALA A 109 -8.88 -8.77 0.88
CA ALA A 109 -9.07 -7.33 1.04
C ALA A 109 -7.97 -6.75 1.95
N TYR A 110 -7.50 -5.55 1.62
CA TYR A 110 -6.56 -4.75 2.39
C TYR A 110 -6.74 -3.28 2.02
N GLU A 111 -6.35 -2.37 2.92
CA GLU A 111 -6.56 -0.94 2.71
C GLU A 111 -5.57 -0.39 1.65
N GLN A 112 -4.30 -0.68 1.78
CA GLN A 112 -3.23 -0.15 0.93
C GLN A 112 -1.97 -1.02 1.03
N VAL A 113 -1.16 -1.04 -0.02
CA VAL A 113 0.25 -1.44 0.06
C VAL A 113 1.07 -0.28 0.60
N THR A 114 1.59 -0.43 1.82
CA THR A 114 2.31 0.65 2.53
C THR A 114 3.82 0.60 2.35
N SER A 115 4.36 -0.55 1.93
CA SER A 115 5.77 -0.73 1.65
C SER A 115 5.98 -1.76 0.55
N LEU A 116 6.88 -1.46 -0.37
CA LEU A 116 7.35 -2.36 -1.42
C LEU A 116 8.81 -2.73 -1.18
N ILE A 117 9.26 -3.81 -1.83
CA ILE A 117 10.69 -4.11 -1.92
C ILE A 117 11.40 -2.94 -2.62
N ARG A 118 12.56 -2.57 -2.10
CA ARG A 118 13.39 -1.47 -2.65
C ARG A 118 12.74 -0.09 -2.57
N ASP A 119 11.86 0.13 -1.61
CA ASP A 119 11.31 1.45 -1.31
C ASP A 119 12.34 2.44 -0.71
N GLY A 120 13.62 2.09 -0.75
CA GLY A 120 14.75 2.88 -0.23
C GLY A 120 15.12 2.59 1.22
N ARG A 121 14.34 1.76 1.95
CA ARG A 121 14.55 1.42 3.36
C ARG A 121 15.20 0.04 3.58
N GLY A 122 15.52 -0.70 2.51
CA GLY A 122 16.02 -2.07 2.59
C GLY A 122 14.96 -3.09 2.99
N HIS A 123 13.69 -2.76 2.79
CA HIS A 123 12.56 -3.63 3.07
C HIS A 123 12.61 -4.91 2.23
N LYS A 124 12.36 -6.06 2.87
CA LYS A 124 12.54 -7.39 2.25
C LYS A 124 11.23 -8.01 1.74
N GLY A 125 10.11 -7.34 1.92
CA GLY A 125 8.79 -7.86 1.56
C GLY A 125 7.86 -6.77 1.08
N VAL A 126 6.58 -7.06 1.16
CA VAL A 126 5.48 -6.15 0.87
C VAL A 126 4.62 -6.05 2.12
N ASP A 127 4.32 -4.82 2.56
CA ASP A 127 3.43 -4.58 3.69
C ASP A 127 2.04 -4.21 3.19
N PHE A 128 1.06 -5.01 3.57
CA PHE A 128 -0.35 -4.79 3.29
C PHE A 128 -1.04 -4.25 4.54
N LYS A 129 -1.42 -2.97 4.55
CA LYS A 129 -2.22 -2.38 5.63
C LYS A 129 -3.60 -3.03 5.64
N THR A 130 -3.91 -3.68 6.76
CA THR A 130 -5.16 -4.41 6.95
C THR A 130 -5.48 -4.49 8.45
N PRO A 131 -6.76 -4.55 8.86
CA PRO A 131 -7.14 -4.73 10.26
C PRO A 131 -6.55 -6.01 10.86
N VAL A 132 -6.35 -6.02 12.18
CA VAL A 132 -6.04 -7.25 12.92
C VAL A 132 -7.18 -8.24 12.73
N GLY A 133 -6.84 -9.51 12.44
CA GLY A 133 -7.83 -10.57 12.25
C GLY A 133 -8.24 -10.81 10.79
N SER A 134 -7.68 -10.07 9.82
CA SER A 134 -7.95 -10.34 8.40
C SER A 134 -7.39 -11.70 8.00
N PRO A 135 -8.17 -12.57 7.30
CA PRO A 135 -7.71 -13.89 6.89
C PRO A 135 -6.49 -13.83 5.97
N VAL A 136 -5.43 -14.54 6.34
CA VAL A 136 -4.19 -14.66 5.56
C VAL A 136 -4.16 -16.01 4.87
N LYS A 137 -3.93 -16.01 3.55
CA LYS A 137 -4.00 -17.19 2.68
C LYS A 137 -2.63 -17.59 2.17
N ALA A 138 -2.44 -18.90 2.00
CA ALA A 138 -1.30 -19.44 1.27
C ALA A 138 -1.34 -18.99 -0.20
N THR A 139 -0.21 -18.55 -0.73
CA THR A 139 -0.11 -18.03 -2.11
C THR A 139 0.26 -19.11 -3.13
N PHE A 140 0.55 -20.31 -2.68
CA PHE A 140 0.81 -21.50 -3.50
C PHE A 140 0.58 -22.79 -2.67
N ASP A 141 0.49 -23.91 -3.34
CA ASP A 141 0.48 -25.24 -2.70
C ASP A 141 1.85 -25.50 -2.09
N GLY A 142 1.88 -25.94 -0.84
CA GLY A 142 3.13 -26.10 -0.14
C GLY A 142 3.02 -26.86 1.18
N HIS A 143 4.04 -26.73 1.97
CA HIS A 143 4.06 -27.23 3.33
C HIS A 143 4.69 -26.19 4.27
N LEU A 144 4.20 -26.14 5.49
CA LEU A 144 4.71 -25.26 6.53
C LEU A 144 6.10 -25.71 6.96
N THR A 145 7.10 -24.85 6.85
CA THR A 145 8.48 -25.16 7.22
C THR A 145 8.89 -24.55 8.54
N ARG A 146 8.39 -23.37 8.88
CA ARG A 146 8.68 -22.72 10.16
C ARG A 146 7.45 -22.05 10.75
N LYS A 147 7.38 -22.04 12.09
CA LYS A 147 6.37 -21.34 12.89
C LYS A 147 7.07 -20.59 14.02
N ASN A 148 6.80 -19.30 14.18
CA ASN A 148 7.29 -18.46 15.28
C ASN A 148 8.82 -18.50 15.48
N TRP A 149 9.57 -17.87 14.62
CA TRP A 149 11.00 -17.64 14.80
C TRP A 149 11.30 -16.14 14.93
N PHE A 150 12.28 -15.79 15.76
CA PHE A 150 12.68 -14.39 16.00
C PHE A 150 11.49 -13.48 16.35
N PHE A 151 10.70 -13.90 17.33
CA PHE A 151 9.44 -13.24 17.72
C PHE A 151 9.58 -11.72 17.97
N ARG A 152 10.70 -11.26 18.53
CA ARG A 152 10.94 -9.82 18.76
C ARG A 152 10.88 -9.01 17.45
N GLY A 153 11.35 -9.57 16.34
CA GLY A 153 11.31 -8.95 15.02
C GLY A 153 10.03 -9.32 14.26
N ASN A 154 9.85 -10.61 14.03
CA ASN A 154 8.81 -11.15 13.14
C ASN A 154 7.40 -11.21 13.78
N GLY A 155 7.32 -11.18 15.10
CA GLY A 155 6.06 -11.50 15.78
C GLY A 155 5.65 -12.96 15.57
N ASN A 156 4.37 -13.24 15.66
CA ASN A 156 3.82 -14.50 15.19
C ASN A 156 4.01 -14.59 13.68
N SER A 157 4.55 -15.70 13.24
CA SER A 157 5.02 -15.84 11.85
C SER A 157 4.94 -17.26 11.33
N LEU A 158 4.71 -17.36 10.02
CA LEU A 158 4.68 -18.62 9.28
C LEU A 158 5.61 -18.53 8.06
N GLU A 159 6.26 -19.65 7.75
CA GLU A 159 6.95 -19.86 6.48
C GLU A 159 6.34 -21.09 5.80
N VAL A 160 5.95 -20.89 4.56
CA VAL A 160 5.46 -21.96 3.68
C VAL A 160 6.45 -22.15 2.56
N THR A 161 6.92 -23.39 2.35
CA THR A 161 7.75 -23.77 1.19
C THR A 161 6.87 -24.35 0.10
N GLU A 162 7.01 -23.84 -1.11
CA GLU A 162 6.29 -24.27 -2.30
C GLU A 162 6.59 -25.74 -2.63
N SER A 163 5.58 -26.55 -2.91
CA SER A 163 5.74 -27.97 -3.26
C SER A 163 6.32 -28.15 -4.67
N ALA A 164 5.94 -27.27 -5.60
CA ALA A 164 6.45 -27.29 -6.96
C ALA A 164 7.82 -26.59 -7.06
N SER A 165 8.60 -26.92 -8.09
CA SER A 165 9.78 -26.13 -8.47
C SER A 165 9.34 -24.70 -8.87
N PRO A 166 10.06 -23.68 -8.46
CA PRO A 166 11.41 -23.64 -7.89
C PRO A 166 11.52 -23.71 -6.36
N HIS A 167 10.51 -24.18 -5.64
CA HIS A 167 10.48 -24.31 -4.19
C HIS A 167 10.71 -23.00 -3.44
N ARG A 168 10.00 -21.95 -3.85
CA ARG A 168 10.04 -20.65 -3.20
C ARG A 168 9.52 -20.76 -1.77
N LYS A 169 9.90 -19.81 -0.94
CA LYS A 169 9.44 -19.69 0.44
C LYS A 169 8.63 -18.42 0.59
N ALA A 170 7.42 -18.54 1.09
CA ALA A 170 6.58 -17.40 1.47
C ALA A 170 6.62 -17.23 3.00
N LEU A 171 6.99 -16.05 3.45
CA LEU A 171 7.03 -15.66 4.85
C LEU A 171 5.88 -14.69 5.13
N PHE A 172 5.10 -15.00 6.16
CA PHE A 172 3.97 -14.21 6.65
C PHE A 172 4.30 -13.77 8.07
N LEU A 173 4.48 -12.47 8.29
CA LEU A 173 4.94 -11.93 9.58
C LEU A 173 3.90 -11.00 10.21
N HIS A 174 4.14 -10.65 11.47
CA HIS A 174 3.30 -9.78 12.30
C HIS A 174 1.87 -10.30 12.49
N LEU A 175 1.70 -11.62 12.40
CA LEU A 175 0.40 -12.29 12.50
C LEU A 175 -0.20 -12.12 13.90
N SER A 176 -1.50 -12.35 14.01
CA SER A 176 -2.19 -12.52 15.27
C SER A 176 -1.88 -13.90 15.90
N GLU A 177 -2.71 -14.39 16.78
CA GLU A 177 -2.53 -15.72 17.35
C GLU A 177 -2.63 -16.80 16.26
N LEU A 178 -1.68 -17.74 16.29
CA LEU A 178 -1.64 -18.82 15.31
C LEU A 178 -2.41 -20.04 15.80
N PRO A 179 -3.24 -20.69 14.96
CA PRO A 179 -3.93 -21.93 15.30
C PRO A 179 -2.96 -23.00 15.78
N ARG A 180 -3.35 -23.76 16.82
CA ARG A 180 -2.52 -24.86 17.35
C ARG A 180 -2.36 -26.00 16.33
N SER A 181 -3.34 -26.19 15.46
CA SER A 181 -3.33 -27.19 14.40
C SER A 181 -2.30 -26.93 13.31
N ILE A 182 -1.88 -25.67 13.13
CA ILE A 182 -0.86 -25.32 12.16
C ILE A 182 0.53 -25.58 12.77
N THR A 183 1.19 -26.62 12.28
CA THR A 183 2.50 -27.07 12.75
C THR A 183 3.46 -27.30 11.58
N PRO A 184 4.79 -27.17 11.77
CA PRO A 184 5.75 -27.54 10.73
C PRO A 184 5.52 -28.95 10.19
N GLY A 185 5.59 -29.10 8.89
CA GLY A 185 5.27 -30.32 8.16
C GLY A 185 3.82 -30.44 7.66
N ALA A 186 2.91 -29.57 8.13
CA ALA A 186 1.53 -29.54 7.61
C ALA A 186 1.50 -29.08 6.14
N SER A 187 0.75 -29.79 5.30
CA SER A 187 0.47 -29.37 3.93
C SER A 187 -0.55 -28.25 3.93
N VAL A 188 -0.41 -27.31 3.00
CA VAL A 188 -1.34 -26.21 2.77
C VAL A 188 -1.64 -26.10 1.28
N SER A 189 -2.88 -25.74 0.94
CA SER A 189 -3.29 -25.50 -0.44
C SER A 189 -3.33 -24.01 -0.75
N GLN A 190 -3.06 -23.65 -2.00
CA GLN A 190 -3.21 -22.27 -2.47
C GLN A 190 -4.63 -21.76 -2.16
N GLY A 191 -4.71 -20.56 -1.57
CA GLY A 191 -5.98 -19.97 -1.17
C GLY A 191 -6.52 -20.42 0.19
N GLU A 192 -5.90 -21.44 0.82
CA GLU A 192 -6.25 -21.86 2.18
C GLU A 192 -5.93 -20.77 3.20
N VAL A 193 -6.83 -20.51 4.14
CA VAL A 193 -6.59 -19.59 5.26
C VAL A 193 -5.67 -20.25 6.27
N ILE A 194 -4.45 -19.77 6.38
CA ILE A 194 -3.40 -20.34 7.24
C ILE A 194 -3.16 -19.56 8.52
N ALA A 195 -3.62 -18.30 8.58
CA ALA A 195 -3.44 -17.41 9.72
C ALA A 195 -4.38 -16.20 9.63
N HIS A 196 -4.21 -15.28 10.57
CA HIS A 196 -4.85 -13.96 10.53
C HIS A 196 -3.79 -12.87 10.73
N SER A 197 -3.96 -11.73 10.07
CA SER A 197 -3.11 -10.55 10.23
C SER A 197 -3.13 -10.04 11.67
N GLY A 198 -2.07 -9.36 12.08
CA GLY A 198 -1.91 -8.87 13.44
C GLY A 198 -1.13 -7.56 13.52
N ASN A 199 -0.50 -7.38 14.68
CA ASN A 199 0.41 -6.26 14.97
C ASN A 199 1.46 -6.72 15.99
N THR A 200 1.98 -7.96 15.85
CA THR A 200 2.94 -8.55 16.78
C THR A 200 4.39 -8.37 16.31
N GLY A 201 5.35 -8.45 17.23
CA GLY A 201 6.76 -8.24 16.93
C GLY A 201 7.13 -6.78 16.72
N HIS A 202 8.06 -6.50 15.81
CA HIS A 202 8.47 -5.12 15.48
C HIS A 202 7.53 -4.53 14.42
N SER A 203 6.35 -4.12 14.86
CA SER A 203 5.30 -3.54 14.02
C SER A 203 4.72 -2.29 14.67
N PHE A 204 4.55 -1.21 13.90
CA PHE A 204 4.04 0.08 14.37
C PHE A 204 2.53 0.25 14.18
N ALA A 205 1.93 -0.51 13.27
CA ALA A 205 0.51 -0.47 12.96
C ALA A 205 0.06 -1.81 12.39
N PRO A 206 -1.24 -2.18 12.48
CA PRO A 206 -1.77 -3.42 11.93
C PRO A 206 -1.47 -3.57 10.44
N HIS A 207 -0.78 -4.65 10.06
CA HIS A 207 -0.48 -5.00 8.68
C HIS A 207 -0.07 -6.48 8.56
N LEU A 208 -0.07 -6.99 7.33
CA LEU A 208 0.61 -8.22 6.97
C LEU A 208 1.92 -7.87 6.27
N HIS A 209 3.04 -8.35 6.78
CA HIS A 209 4.29 -8.40 6.02
C HIS A 209 4.35 -9.72 5.24
N TYR A 210 4.42 -9.63 3.92
CA TYR A 210 4.56 -10.76 3.01
C TYR A 210 5.90 -10.70 2.29
N GLN A 211 6.76 -11.69 2.52
CA GLN A 211 8.08 -11.79 1.91
C GLN A 211 8.17 -13.07 1.08
N LEU A 212 8.76 -12.98 -0.10
CA LEU A 212 9.04 -14.12 -0.95
C LEU A 212 10.54 -14.34 -1.06
N GLU A 213 10.98 -15.57 -0.93
CA GLU A 213 12.38 -15.98 -1.07
C GLU A 213 12.53 -17.13 -2.05
N SER A 214 13.66 -17.17 -2.73
CA SER A 214 14.09 -18.37 -3.47
C SER A 214 14.50 -19.50 -2.51
N ALA A 215 14.68 -20.70 -3.02
CA ALA A 215 15.09 -21.87 -2.22
C ALA A 215 16.41 -21.64 -1.45
N ASP A 216 17.34 -20.86 -2.02
CA ASP A 216 18.62 -20.47 -1.41
C ASP A 216 18.53 -19.24 -0.48
N GLY A 217 17.32 -18.70 -0.26
CA GLY A 217 17.07 -17.60 0.69
C GLY A 217 17.30 -16.19 0.13
N ARG A 218 17.43 -16.03 -1.18
CA ARG A 218 17.47 -14.72 -1.81
C ARG A 218 16.09 -14.11 -1.85
N VAL A 219 15.96 -12.86 -1.40
CA VAL A 219 14.70 -12.11 -1.44
C VAL A 219 14.26 -11.89 -2.89
N LEU A 220 13.01 -12.24 -3.17
CA LEU A 220 12.34 -12.08 -4.45
C LEU A 220 11.24 -11.02 -4.32
N ASP A 221 11.02 -10.25 -5.41
CA ASP A 221 9.94 -9.27 -5.44
C ASP A 221 8.61 -9.95 -5.77
N PRO A 222 7.62 -9.99 -4.84
CA PRO A 222 6.34 -10.63 -5.08
C PRO A 222 5.61 -10.10 -6.33
N PHE A 223 5.76 -8.80 -6.66
CA PHE A 223 5.13 -8.21 -7.83
C PHE A 223 5.83 -8.53 -9.16
N GLN A 224 7.01 -9.16 -9.11
CA GLN A 224 7.71 -9.68 -10.29
C GLN A 224 7.51 -11.20 -10.44
N GLU A 225 7.34 -11.91 -9.32
CA GLU A 225 7.30 -13.37 -9.27
C GLU A 225 5.87 -13.94 -9.39
N HIS A 226 4.87 -13.21 -8.93
CA HIS A 226 3.47 -13.57 -9.09
C HIS A 226 2.83 -12.82 -10.27
N PRO A 227 1.87 -13.42 -10.97
CA PRO A 227 0.98 -12.68 -11.85
C PRO A 227 0.33 -11.51 -11.11
N THR A 228 0.11 -10.41 -11.80
CA THR A 228 -0.53 -9.23 -11.24
C THR A 228 -1.72 -8.81 -12.09
N ARG A 229 -2.68 -8.11 -11.46
CA ARG A 229 -3.80 -7.49 -12.15
C ARG A 229 -4.11 -6.12 -11.55
N ARG A 230 -4.74 -5.25 -12.34
CA ARG A 230 -5.45 -4.08 -11.81
C ARG A 230 -6.91 -4.45 -11.61
N ALA A 231 -7.48 -4.01 -10.50
CA ALA A 231 -8.92 -4.04 -10.34
C ALA A 231 -9.52 -2.77 -10.95
N SER A 232 -10.75 -2.85 -11.40
CA SER A 232 -11.47 -1.71 -11.97
C SER A 232 -12.72 -1.44 -11.16
N LEU A 233 -13.15 -0.19 -11.13
CA LEU A 233 -14.44 0.19 -10.55
C LEU A 233 -15.58 -0.52 -11.27
N PRO A 234 -16.60 -1.00 -10.54
CA PRO A 234 -17.85 -1.46 -11.15
C PRO A 234 -18.49 -0.38 -12.01
N ALA A 235 -19.09 -0.78 -13.12
CA ALA A 235 -19.76 0.16 -14.03
C ALA A 235 -20.85 1.01 -13.32
N SER A 236 -21.53 0.45 -12.32
CA SER A 236 -22.52 1.14 -11.49
C SER A 236 -21.96 2.30 -10.67
N GLU A 237 -20.67 2.31 -10.37
CA GLU A 237 -20.00 3.31 -9.55
C GLU A 237 -19.26 4.36 -10.39
N ARG A 238 -19.14 4.13 -11.69
CA ARG A 238 -18.36 4.96 -12.60
C ARG A 238 -18.82 6.42 -12.63
N ALA A 239 -20.13 6.67 -12.74
CA ALA A 239 -20.66 8.04 -12.82
C ALA A 239 -20.36 8.86 -11.55
N ALA A 240 -20.48 8.25 -10.38
CA ALA A 240 -20.15 8.90 -9.11
C ALA A 240 -18.65 9.23 -9.02
N PHE A 241 -17.80 8.30 -9.45
CA PHE A 241 -16.36 8.50 -9.51
C PHE A 241 -15.98 9.62 -10.49
N ASP A 242 -16.53 9.64 -11.70
CA ASP A 242 -16.25 10.65 -12.72
C ASP A 242 -16.65 12.07 -12.24
N SER A 243 -17.79 12.17 -11.53
CA SER A 243 -18.22 13.43 -10.92
C SER A 243 -17.21 13.92 -9.85
N MET A 244 -16.73 13.02 -9.01
CA MET A 244 -15.71 13.34 -8.00
C MET A 244 -14.37 13.75 -8.65
N VAL A 245 -13.93 13.06 -9.70
CA VAL A 245 -12.73 13.42 -10.48
C VAL A 245 -12.86 14.82 -11.07
N ALA A 246 -14.00 15.14 -11.68
CA ALA A 246 -14.26 16.46 -12.25
C ALA A 246 -14.18 17.56 -11.18
N SER A 247 -14.78 17.35 -10.00
CA SER A 247 -14.70 18.26 -8.86
C SER A 247 -13.27 18.46 -8.37
N ALA A 248 -12.51 17.37 -8.20
CA ALA A 248 -11.11 17.45 -7.77
C ALA A 248 -10.25 18.23 -8.78
N ARG A 249 -10.46 18.01 -10.08
CA ARG A 249 -9.74 18.74 -11.13
C ARG A 249 -10.06 20.24 -11.13
N GLN A 250 -11.29 20.64 -10.82
CA GLN A 250 -11.65 22.05 -10.65
C GLN A 250 -10.89 22.68 -9.47
N GLN A 251 -10.80 21.96 -8.34
CA GLN A 251 -10.05 22.44 -7.18
C GLN A 251 -8.55 22.60 -7.47
N PHE A 252 -7.95 21.72 -8.28
CA PHE A 252 -6.55 21.88 -8.71
C PHE A 252 -6.30 23.12 -9.58
N GLN A 253 -7.34 23.72 -10.16
CA GLN A 253 -7.23 24.94 -10.97
C GLN A 253 -7.34 26.23 -10.14
N GLN A 254 -7.86 26.13 -8.92
CA GLN A 254 -7.99 27.30 -8.04
C GLN A 254 -6.65 27.60 -7.36
N PRO A 255 -6.14 28.86 -7.42
CA PRO A 255 -4.91 29.21 -6.74
C PRO A 255 -5.16 29.22 -5.23
N GLY A 256 -4.42 28.34 -4.50
CA GLY A 256 -4.19 28.48 -3.07
C GLY A 256 -5.43 28.54 -2.19
N LEU A 257 -6.25 27.49 -2.14
CA LEU A 257 -7.02 27.24 -0.94
C LEU A 257 -6.02 26.74 0.11
N GLU A 258 -5.59 27.65 0.99
CA GLU A 258 -4.94 27.30 2.25
C GLU A 258 -5.83 26.28 2.99
N ALA A 259 -5.20 25.34 3.72
CA ALA A 259 -5.89 24.35 4.52
C ALA A 259 -7.09 24.97 5.25
N ALA A 260 -8.31 24.60 4.86
CA ALA A 260 -9.48 24.94 5.63
C ALA A 260 -9.37 24.19 6.96
N SER A 261 -8.93 24.87 8.00
CA SER A 261 -9.06 24.38 9.36
C SER A 261 -10.57 24.20 9.60
N THR A 262 -11.02 22.95 9.66
CA THR A 262 -12.40 22.66 10.08
C THR A 262 -12.53 23.10 11.53
N GLY A 263 -13.04 24.33 11.69
CA GLY A 263 -13.51 24.83 12.96
C GLY A 263 -14.59 23.89 13.50
N THR A 264 -14.39 23.51 14.75
CA THR A 264 -15.33 22.89 15.68
C THR A 264 -16.79 23.04 15.27
N ALA A 265 -17.47 21.90 15.04
CA ALA A 265 -18.92 21.84 15.10
C ALA A 265 -19.39 22.18 16.53
N PRO A 266 -20.37 23.06 16.73
CA PRO A 266 -20.97 23.27 18.04
C PRO A 266 -21.84 22.06 18.41
N HIS A 267 -21.84 21.75 19.69
CA HIS A 267 -22.52 20.72 20.45
C HIS A 267 -23.79 20.10 19.91
#